data_035de4df68e186f7fb4e41cc9e7b3408
#
_entry.id   035de4df68e186f7fb4e41cc9e7b3408
#
_cell.length_a   1.000
_cell.length_b   1.000
_cell.length_c   1.000
_cell.angle_alpha   90.00
_cell.angle_beta   90.00
_cell.angle_gamma   90.00
#
_symmetry.space_group_name_H-M   'P 1'
#
loop_
_entity.id
_entity.type
_entity.pdbx_description
1 polymer ?
#
loop_
_entity_poly.entity_id
_entity_poly.type
_entity_poly.pdbx_seq_one_letter_code
_entity_poly.pdbx_strand_id
1 'polypeptide(L)'
;MIDTGLDGQVVLVTGAGAGIGAAIARAFAAQGARVAVHHLPAQGPPPPGARWEHATPPAEAVRELVAELGGAAAVAADLAAPDAAARLFDQVEERLGPVGVLVNNAAHCESPDTLDTLTAESLARHHRVNSIAPVLLTAELARRARGGSGGTDGTAPCVVNVSTDSARAFPGQIGYGTSKAALEAFTRAAALDLAASGTRVNAVAPGPVQTGWIGADRIDEVRAIVPMGRVGEPEDIADAVVFLASRQARWITGQVLQVAGGHAL
;
A
#
# COMPACT_ATOMS: atom_id res chain seq x y z
N MET A 1 -23.37 2.91 15.06
CA MET A 1 -22.00 2.91 14.44
C MET A 1 -21.68 1.47 14.06
N ILE A 2 -21.09 1.22 12.89
CA ILE A 2 -20.70 -0.14 12.49
C ILE A 2 -19.39 -0.47 13.23
N ASP A 3 -19.35 -1.59 13.97
CA ASP A 3 -18.12 -2.08 14.58
C ASP A 3 -17.21 -2.68 13.50
N THR A 4 -16.10 -2.04 13.21
CA THR A 4 -15.12 -2.48 12.22
C THR A 4 -14.23 -3.61 12.73
N GLY A 5 -14.12 -3.81 14.05
CA GLY A 5 -13.20 -4.73 14.70
C GLY A 5 -11.74 -4.34 14.56
N LEU A 6 -11.46 -3.04 14.35
CA LEU A 6 -10.11 -2.51 14.16
C LEU A 6 -9.56 -1.79 15.40
N ASP A 7 -10.39 -1.56 16.42
CA ASP A 7 -9.96 -0.94 17.66
C ASP A 7 -8.86 -1.77 18.34
N GLY A 8 -7.76 -1.11 18.72
CA GLY A 8 -6.59 -1.74 19.31
C GLY A 8 -5.74 -2.62 18.38
N GLN A 9 -6.15 -2.87 17.15
CA GLN A 9 -5.36 -3.65 16.18
C GLN A 9 -4.09 -2.91 15.78
N VAL A 10 -2.99 -3.63 15.58
CA VAL A 10 -1.75 -3.07 15.03
C VAL A 10 -1.81 -3.15 13.51
N VAL A 11 -1.71 -1.99 12.87
CA VAL A 11 -1.77 -1.83 11.41
C VAL A 11 -0.42 -1.32 10.88
N LEU A 12 0.24 -2.11 10.06
CA LEU A 12 1.44 -1.67 9.34
C LEU A 12 1.05 -1.14 7.96
N VAL A 13 1.29 0.16 7.73
CA VAL A 13 1.05 0.79 6.43
C VAL A 13 2.40 1.16 5.80
N THR A 14 2.73 0.54 4.67
CA THR A 14 3.97 0.86 3.95
C THR A 14 3.79 2.12 3.09
N GLY A 15 4.85 2.98 3.03
CA GLY A 15 4.77 4.26 2.32
C GLY A 15 3.71 5.20 2.90
N ALA A 16 3.53 5.19 4.22
CA ALA A 16 2.46 5.91 4.92
C ALA A 16 2.74 7.40 5.12
N GLY A 17 3.90 7.91 4.74
CA GLY A 17 4.30 9.30 5.05
C GLY A 17 3.64 10.37 4.20
N ALA A 18 2.93 10.03 3.12
CA ALA A 18 2.28 11.00 2.21
C ALA A 18 1.11 10.36 1.42
N GLY A 19 0.34 11.18 0.75
CA GLY A 19 -0.70 10.80 -0.21
C GLY A 19 -1.68 9.75 0.33
N ILE A 20 -1.95 8.72 -0.47
CA ILE A 20 -2.87 7.63 -0.12
C ILE A 20 -2.44 6.93 1.18
N GLY A 21 -1.14 6.69 1.38
CA GLY A 21 -0.64 6.02 2.59
C GLY A 21 -0.91 6.81 3.87
N ALA A 22 -0.78 8.14 3.84
CA ALA A 22 -1.08 8.99 4.98
C ALA A 22 -2.59 9.04 5.27
N ALA A 23 -3.43 9.09 4.24
CA ALA A 23 -4.89 9.01 4.40
C ALA A 23 -5.32 7.66 4.99
N ILE A 24 -4.72 6.55 4.52
CA ILE A 24 -4.95 5.22 5.09
C ILE A 24 -4.55 5.18 6.58
N ALA A 25 -3.38 5.73 6.93
CA ALA A 25 -2.92 5.78 8.32
C ALA A 25 -3.90 6.55 9.22
N ARG A 26 -4.39 7.71 8.76
CA ARG A 26 -5.42 8.51 9.46
C ARG A 26 -6.72 7.73 9.60
N ALA A 27 -7.18 7.11 8.53
CA ALA A 27 -8.44 6.37 8.54
C ALA A 27 -8.40 5.19 9.53
N PHE A 28 -7.29 4.45 9.64
CA PHE A 28 -7.12 3.40 10.65
C PHE A 28 -7.04 3.96 12.07
N ALA A 29 -6.30 5.04 12.29
CA ALA A 29 -6.22 5.68 13.61
C ALA A 29 -7.60 6.16 14.08
N ALA A 30 -8.44 6.68 13.17
CA ALA A 30 -9.83 7.07 13.46
C ALA A 30 -10.71 5.86 13.86
N GLN A 31 -10.31 4.63 13.55
CA GLN A 31 -10.97 3.39 14.01
C GLN A 31 -10.39 2.87 15.33
N GLY A 32 -9.51 3.60 15.98
CA GLY A 32 -8.84 3.16 17.22
C GLY A 32 -7.65 2.21 17.02
N ALA A 33 -7.20 2.00 15.79
CA ALA A 33 -6.05 1.16 15.51
C ALA A 33 -4.73 1.84 15.88
N ARG A 34 -3.73 1.05 16.27
CA ARG A 34 -2.34 1.49 16.49
C ARG A 34 -1.56 1.36 15.19
N VAL A 35 -1.14 2.48 14.62
CA VAL A 35 -0.59 2.52 13.26
C VAL A 35 0.93 2.58 13.26
N ALA A 36 1.57 1.64 12.58
CA ALA A 36 2.98 1.74 12.18
C ALA A 36 3.07 2.47 10.83
N VAL A 37 3.63 3.68 10.87
CA VAL A 37 3.85 4.55 9.71
C VAL A 37 5.22 4.22 9.11
N HIS A 38 5.24 3.33 8.10
CA HIS A 38 6.49 3.02 7.42
C HIS A 38 6.82 4.09 6.38
N HIS A 39 8.09 4.47 6.33
CA HIS A 39 8.64 5.40 5.34
C HIS A 39 10.04 4.98 4.87
N LEU A 40 10.41 5.40 3.66
CA LEU A 40 11.77 5.29 3.17
C LEU A 40 12.65 6.33 3.90
N PRO A 41 13.77 5.94 4.54
CA PRO A 41 14.57 6.86 5.36
C PRO A 41 15.27 7.95 4.54
N ALA A 42 15.74 7.60 3.36
CA ALA A 42 16.34 8.53 2.39
C ALA A 42 16.30 7.92 0.99
N GLN A 43 16.06 8.74 0.01
CA GLN A 43 16.12 8.33 -1.39
C GLN A 43 17.26 9.04 -2.10
N GLY A 44 18.09 8.27 -2.78
CA GLY A 44 19.12 8.82 -3.65
C GLY A 44 18.53 9.51 -4.88
N PRO A 45 19.34 10.28 -5.62
CA PRO A 45 18.90 10.88 -6.89
C PRO A 45 18.55 9.77 -7.90
N PRO A 46 17.66 10.07 -8.87
CA PRO A 46 17.38 9.14 -9.95
C PRO A 46 18.64 8.91 -10.80
N PRO A 47 18.75 7.75 -11.48
CA PRO A 47 19.79 7.53 -12.48
C PRO A 47 19.72 8.57 -13.59
N PRO A 48 20.84 8.83 -14.33
CA PRO A 48 20.83 9.73 -15.46
C PRO A 48 19.72 9.36 -16.47
N GLY A 49 18.92 10.37 -16.87
CA GLY A 49 17.82 10.20 -17.80
C GLY A 49 16.50 9.69 -17.21
N ALA A 50 16.49 9.32 -15.93
CA ALA A 50 15.26 8.95 -15.21
C ALA A 50 14.79 10.07 -14.27
N ARG A 51 13.50 10.04 -13.94
CA ARG A 51 12.87 10.88 -12.92
C ARG A 51 11.99 10.04 -12.03
N TRP A 52 12.08 10.26 -10.70
CA TRP A 52 11.14 9.66 -9.77
C TRP A 52 9.76 10.33 -9.87
N GLU A 53 8.72 9.53 -10.08
CA GLU A 53 7.33 10.02 -10.13
C GLU A 53 6.62 9.91 -8.77
N HIS A 54 7.28 9.34 -7.77
CA HIS A 54 6.76 9.26 -6.40
C HIS A 54 7.48 10.24 -5.49
N ALA A 55 6.76 10.76 -4.51
CA ALA A 55 7.32 11.64 -3.49
C ALA A 55 7.77 10.84 -2.27
N THR A 56 9.02 11.07 -1.84
CA THR A 56 9.49 10.63 -0.52
C THR A 56 9.30 11.82 0.44
N PRO A 57 8.41 11.73 1.42
CA PRO A 57 8.17 12.84 2.34
C PRO A 57 9.40 13.10 3.19
N PRO A 58 9.66 14.36 3.59
CA PRO A 58 10.72 14.67 4.54
C PRO A 58 10.41 14.04 5.90
N ALA A 59 11.45 13.70 6.66
CA ALA A 59 11.31 13.08 7.98
C ALA A 59 10.44 13.90 8.96
N GLU A 60 10.41 15.23 8.80
CA GLU A 60 9.55 16.13 9.58
C GLU A 60 8.07 15.81 9.35
N ALA A 61 7.62 15.72 8.10
CA ALA A 61 6.23 15.41 7.78
C ALA A 61 5.79 14.04 8.34
N VAL A 62 6.70 13.07 8.38
CA VAL A 62 6.43 11.77 9.03
C VAL A 62 6.26 11.93 10.54
N ARG A 63 7.12 12.75 11.20
CA ARG A 63 7.00 13.02 12.64
C ARG A 63 5.71 13.75 12.99
N GLU A 64 5.33 14.74 12.19
CA GLU A 64 4.05 15.45 12.33
C GLU A 64 2.86 14.51 12.22
N LEU A 65 2.84 13.65 11.20
CA LEU A 65 1.79 12.65 11.04
C LEU A 65 1.70 11.70 12.24
N VAL A 66 2.83 11.18 12.72
CA VAL A 66 2.86 10.29 13.90
C VAL A 66 2.34 11.00 15.15
N ALA A 67 2.70 12.27 15.33
CA ALA A 67 2.19 13.08 16.45
C ALA A 67 0.67 13.33 16.34
N GLU A 68 0.17 13.58 15.12
CA GLU A 68 -1.26 13.74 14.84
C GLU A 68 -2.06 12.47 15.18
N LEU A 69 -1.52 11.30 14.85
CA LEU A 69 -2.24 10.03 14.98
C LEU A 69 -2.35 9.50 16.43
N GLY A 70 -1.61 10.03 17.36
CA GLY A 70 -1.64 9.63 18.77
C GLY A 70 -1.51 8.11 18.98
N GLY A 71 -0.36 7.63 19.45
CA GLY A 71 -0.11 6.19 19.64
C GLY A 71 0.41 5.45 18.41
N ALA A 72 0.72 6.17 17.33
CA ALA A 72 1.41 5.63 16.15
C ALA A 72 2.93 5.57 16.36
N ALA A 73 3.61 4.77 15.53
CA ALA A 73 5.07 4.70 15.52
C ALA A 73 5.62 4.86 14.10
N ALA A 74 6.64 5.72 13.93
CA ALA A 74 7.40 5.78 12.69
C ALA A 74 8.37 4.60 12.61
N VAL A 75 8.40 3.91 11.49
CA VAL A 75 9.35 2.82 11.20
C VAL A 75 10.00 3.06 9.84
N ALA A 76 11.32 3.04 9.81
CA ALA A 76 12.10 3.35 8.61
C ALA A 76 12.71 2.08 8.02
N ALA A 77 12.47 1.84 6.73
CA ALA A 77 13.11 0.76 6.00
C ALA A 77 13.19 1.07 4.50
N ASP A 78 14.22 0.55 3.82
CA ASP A 78 14.21 0.43 2.36
C ASP A 78 13.63 -0.95 2.00
N LEU A 79 12.42 -0.96 1.45
CA LEU A 79 11.74 -2.20 1.06
C LEU A 79 12.42 -2.96 -0.09
N ALA A 80 13.35 -2.31 -0.80
CA ALA A 80 14.16 -2.98 -1.81
C ALA A 80 15.28 -3.86 -1.19
N ALA A 81 15.59 -3.70 0.11
CA ALA A 81 16.58 -4.51 0.80
C ALA A 81 16.04 -5.93 1.08
N PRO A 82 16.89 -6.98 0.92
CA PRO A 82 16.43 -8.37 1.02
C PRO A 82 15.96 -8.77 2.42
N ASP A 83 16.43 -8.10 3.48
CA ASP A 83 16.08 -8.34 4.88
C ASP A 83 15.01 -7.37 5.42
N ALA A 84 14.46 -6.50 4.56
CA ALA A 84 13.54 -5.44 4.96
C ALA A 84 12.30 -5.98 5.68
N ALA A 85 11.71 -7.08 5.21
CA ALA A 85 10.50 -7.62 5.79
C ALA A 85 10.68 -8.00 7.26
N ALA A 86 11.68 -8.83 7.58
CA ALA A 86 11.93 -9.27 8.96
C ALA A 86 12.23 -8.09 9.88
N ARG A 87 13.16 -7.21 9.47
CA ARG A 87 13.55 -6.03 10.25
C ARG A 87 12.41 -5.06 10.50
N LEU A 88 11.54 -4.86 9.50
CA LEU A 88 10.40 -3.97 9.64
C LEU A 88 9.40 -4.52 10.66
N PHE A 89 9.07 -5.81 10.58
CA PHE A 89 8.19 -6.44 11.54
C PHE A 89 8.76 -6.42 12.96
N ASP A 90 10.08 -6.70 13.15
CA ASP A 90 10.73 -6.60 14.45
C ASP A 90 10.56 -5.20 15.07
N GLN A 91 10.80 -4.14 14.29
CA GLN A 91 10.64 -2.76 14.74
C GLN A 91 9.17 -2.43 15.11
N VAL A 92 8.20 -2.94 14.36
CA VAL A 92 6.78 -2.70 14.64
C VAL A 92 6.35 -3.44 15.90
N GLU A 93 6.68 -4.72 16.01
CA GLU A 93 6.26 -5.57 17.13
C GLU A 93 6.89 -5.14 18.46
N GLU A 94 8.13 -4.66 18.44
CA GLU A 94 8.78 -4.09 19.63
C GLU A 94 8.04 -2.84 20.16
N ARG A 95 7.47 -2.02 19.28
CA ARG A 95 6.86 -0.74 19.64
C ARG A 95 5.35 -0.81 19.84
N LEU A 96 4.68 -1.60 19.03
CA LEU A 96 3.22 -1.64 18.96
C LEU A 96 2.62 -3.03 19.24
N GLY A 97 3.43 -4.08 19.24
CA GLY A 97 2.95 -5.46 19.35
C GLY A 97 2.64 -6.10 18.00
N PRO A 98 2.06 -7.31 18.00
CA PRO A 98 1.88 -8.13 16.81
C PRO A 98 1.00 -7.47 15.76
N VAL A 99 1.44 -7.53 14.49
CA VAL A 99 0.73 -6.94 13.36
C VAL A 99 -0.50 -7.77 13.00
N GLY A 100 -1.68 -7.17 13.08
CA GLY A 100 -2.95 -7.77 12.65
C GLY A 100 -3.35 -7.39 11.24
N VAL A 101 -2.96 -6.21 10.77
CA VAL A 101 -3.27 -5.73 9.41
C VAL A 101 -2.01 -5.22 8.72
N LEU A 102 -1.76 -5.70 7.51
CA LEU A 102 -0.70 -5.21 6.63
C LEU A 102 -1.31 -4.50 5.42
N VAL A 103 -0.93 -3.24 5.20
CA VAL A 103 -1.27 -2.50 3.99
C VAL A 103 0.00 -2.27 3.15
N ASN A 104 0.10 -2.95 2.03
CA ASN A 104 1.16 -2.78 1.05
C ASN A 104 0.82 -1.62 0.10
N ASN A 105 1.15 -0.39 0.52
CA ASN A 105 0.89 0.83 -0.23
C ASN A 105 2.15 1.43 -0.86
N ALA A 106 3.33 1.22 -0.29
CA ALA A 106 4.58 1.74 -0.86
C ALA A 106 4.72 1.36 -2.35
N ALA A 107 5.12 2.31 -3.16
CA ALA A 107 5.33 2.10 -4.59
C ALA A 107 6.57 2.84 -5.10
N HIS A 108 7.21 2.25 -6.08
CA HIS A 108 8.23 2.88 -6.93
C HIS A 108 7.65 3.13 -8.31
N CYS A 109 7.83 4.32 -8.83
CA CYS A 109 7.48 4.69 -10.18
C CYS A 109 8.54 5.66 -10.73
N GLU A 110 9.03 5.42 -11.93
CA GLU A 110 9.99 6.28 -12.62
C GLU A 110 9.58 6.52 -14.08
N SER A 111 10.04 7.61 -14.64
CA SER A 111 9.85 7.93 -16.06
C SER A 111 11.18 8.36 -16.73
N PRO A 112 11.33 8.12 -18.06
CA PRO A 112 10.39 7.44 -18.95
C PRO A 112 10.33 5.94 -18.71
N ASP A 113 9.15 5.31 -18.91
CA ASP A 113 8.90 3.88 -18.69
C ASP A 113 8.20 3.26 -19.91
N THR A 114 8.89 3.28 -21.05
CA THR A 114 8.42 2.78 -22.35
C THR A 114 9.30 1.63 -22.85
N LEU A 115 8.84 0.86 -23.82
CA LEU A 115 9.63 -0.24 -24.42
C LEU A 115 11.00 0.22 -24.94
N ASP A 116 11.09 1.47 -25.43
CA ASP A 116 12.36 2.02 -25.97
C ASP A 116 13.34 2.45 -24.86
N THR A 117 12.87 2.64 -23.64
CA THR A 117 13.68 3.19 -22.53
C THR A 117 13.92 2.20 -21.39
N LEU A 118 13.22 1.06 -21.41
CA LEU A 118 13.36 0.06 -20.36
C LEU A 118 14.76 -0.52 -20.28
N THR A 119 15.23 -0.71 -19.05
CA THR A 119 16.43 -1.48 -18.72
C THR A 119 16.11 -2.56 -17.69
N ALA A 120 16.98 -3.55 -17.57
CA ALA A 120 16.84 -4.58 -16.54
C ALA A 120 16.83 -3.95 -15.13
N GLU A 121 17.62 -2.89 -14.92
CA GLU A 121 17.71 -2.18 -13.65
C GLU A 121 16.43 -1.39 -13.34
N SER A 122 15.83 -0.72 -14.33
CA SER A 122 14.56 0.00 -14.13
C SER A 122 13.42 -0.97 -13.79
N LEU A 123 13.31 -2.08 -14.52
CA LEU A 123 12.37 -3.15 -14.19
C LEU A 123 12.60 -3.71 -12.78
N ALA A 124 13.87 -3.97 -12.44
CA ALA A 124 14.21 -4.49 -11.11
C ALA A 124 13.80 -3.53 -10.00
N ARG A 125 13.98 -2.19 -10.15
CA ARG A 125 13.55 -1.21 -9.16
C ARG A 125 12.03 -1.24 -8.96
N HIS A 126 11.25 -1.21 -10.05
CA HIS A 126 9.78 -1.33 -9.96
C HIS A 126 9.36 -2.62 -9.24
N HIS A 127 9.87 -3.76 -9.68
CA HIS A 127 9.46 -5.05 -9.13
C HIS A 127 9.90 -5.29 -7.69
N ARG A 128 11.08 -4.79 -7.28
CA ARG A 128 11.56 -4.93 -5.89
C ARG A 128 10.59 -4.31 -4.90
N VAL A 129 10.10 -3.11 -5.18
CA VAL A 129 9.21 -2.38 -4.26
C VAL A 129 7.75 -2.77 -4.46
N ASN A 130 7.28 -2.88 -5.72
CA ASN A 130 5.85 -2.99 -6.01
C ASN A 130 5.33 -4.43 -5.97
N SER A 131 6.20 -5.44 -6.12
CA SER A 131 5.79 -6.84 -6.16
C SER A 131 6.55 -7.67 -5.13
N ILE A 132 7.90 -7.68 -5.15
CA ILE A 132 8.70 -8.57 -4.31
C ILE A 132 8.54 -8.21 -2.83
N ALA A 133 8.61 -6.94 -2.47
CA ALA A 133 8.45 -6.50 -1.07
C ALA A 133 7.06 -6.89 -0.51
N PRO A 134 5.91 -6.62 -1.17
CA PRO A 134 4.60 -7.10 -0.72
C PRO A 134 4.53 -8.61 -0.51
N VAL A 135 5.14 -9.41 -1.39
CA VAL A 135 5.22 -10.88 -1.24
C VAL A 135 5.96 -11.23 0.03
N LEU A 136 7.16 -10.67 0.24
CA LEU A 136 7.99 -10.97 1.42
C LEU A 136 7.35 -10.48 2.73
N LEU A 137 6.73 -9.30 2.73
CA LEU A 137 6.00 -8.77 3.90
C LEU A 137 4.80 -9.65 4.24
N THR A 138 4.04 -10.12 3.25
CA THR A 138 2.90 -11.02 3.47
C THR A 138 3.37 -12.39 3.98
N ALA A 139 4.45 -12.92 3.44
CA ALA A 139 5.05 -14.18 3.90
C ALA A 139 5.53 -14.07 5.36
N GLU A 140 6.16 -12.95 5.72
CA GLU A 140 6.62 -12.69 7.09
C GLU A 140 5.45 -12.55 8.07
N LEU A 141 4.39 -11.81 7.71
CA LEU A 141 3.16 -11.73 8.48
C LEU A 141 2.58 -13.14 8.75
N ALA A 142 2.43 -13.94 7.69
CA ALA A 142 1.88 -15.29 7.80
C ALA A 142 2.78 -16.22 8.65
N ARG A 143 4.10 -16.07 8.57
CA ARG A 143 5.05 -16.84 9.40
C ARG A 143 4.89 -16.51 10.89
N ARG A 144 4.78 -15.22 11.23
CA ARG A 144 4.60 -14.73 12.60
C ARG A 144 3.25 -15.16 13.18
N ALA A 145 2.19 -15.05 12.40
CA ALA A 145 0.85 -15.50 12.83
C ALA A 145 0.82 -16.98 13.18
N ARG A 146 1.50 -17.85 12.43
CA ARG A 146 1.63 -19.29 12.76
C ARG A 146 2.45 -19.53 14.03
N GLY A 147 3.38 -18.64 14.37
CA GLY A 147 4.19 -18.68 15.58
C GLY A 147 3.47 -18.18 16.84
N GLY A 148 2.18 -17.84 16.75
CA GLY A 148 1.37 -17.34 17.87
C GLY A 148 1.33 -15.83 18.02
N SER A 149 1.96 -15.08 17.11
CA SER A 149 1.91 -13.61 17.04
C SER A 149 0.79 -13.12 16.11
N GLY A 150 -0.36 -13.77 16.09
CA GLY A 150 -1.58 -13.28 15.42
C GLY A 150 -2.07 -11.98 16.07
N GLY A 151 -2.99 -11.26 15.40
CA GLY A 151 -3.50 -9.97 15.88
C GLY A 151 -3.84 -9.94 17.38
N THR A 152 -3.91 -8.78 17.97
CA THR A 152 -3.98 -8.55 19.43
C THR A 152 -5.15 -9.25 20.15
N ASP A 153 -6.18 -9.67 19.42
CA ASP A 153 -7.38 -10.36 19.92
C ASP A 153 -7.48 -11.83 19.43
N GLY A 154 -6.41 -12.36 18.82
CA GLY A 154 -6.42 -13.71 18.25
C GLY A 154 -7.15 -13.82 16.91
N THR A 155 -7.56 -12.70 16.30
CA THR A 155 -8.13 -12.71 14.94
C THR A 155 -7.05 -13.02 13.90
N ALA A 156 -7.46 -13.69 12.82
CA ALA A 156 -6.56 -13.97 11.71
C ALA A 156 -6.16 -12.65 11.01
N PRO A 157 -4.89 -12.53 10.56
CA PRO A 157 -4.41 -11.33 9.90
C PRO A 157 -5.15 -10.97 8.61
N CYS A 158 -5.04 -9.70 8.21
CA CYS A 158 -5.56 -9.20 6.95
C CYS A 158 -4.46 -8.46 6.17
N VAL A 159 -4.42 -8.68 4.86
CA VAL A 159 -3.54 -7.97 3.94
C VAL A 159 -4.37 -7.22 2.92
N VAL A 160 -4.07 -5.93 2.72
CA VAL A 160 -4.63 -5.11 1.65
C VAL A 160 -3.49 -4.56 0.80
N ASN A 161 -3.48 -4.90 -0.48
CA ASN A 161 -2.50 -4.42 -1.44
C ASN A 161 -3.05 -3.21 -2.21
N VAL A 162 -2.25 -2.15 -2.37
CA VAL A 162 -2.62 -1.01 -3.21
C VAL A 162 -2.02 -1.20 -4.59
N SER A 163 -2.89 -1.57 -5.56
CA SER A 163 -2.58 -1.72 -6.98
C SER A 163 -2.82 -0.40 -7.72
N THR A 164 -3.34 -0.48 -8.92
CA THR A 164 -3.77 0.64 -9.79
C THR A 164 -4.74 0.09 -10.84
N ASP A 165 -5.66 0.91 -11.33
CA ASP A 165 -6.48 0.56 -12.49
C ASP A 165 -5.66 0.35 -13.76
N SER A 166 -4.48 1.01 -13.83
CA SER A 166 -3.50 0.83 -14.90
C SER A 166 -2.83 -0.54 -14.93
N ALA A 167 -3.06 -1.44 -13.96
CA ALA A 167 -2.53 -2.80 -13.99
C ALA A 167 -3.11 -3.66 -15.13
N ARG A 168 -4.14 -3.19 -15.82
CA ARG A 168 -4.80 -3.89 -16.94
C ARG A 168 -4.26 -3.49 -18.31
N ALA A 169 -3.95 -2.19 -18.50
CA ALA A 169 -3.40 -1.64 -19.74
C ALA A 169 -2.68 -0.33 -19.40
N PHE A 170 -1.40 -0.25 -19.69
CA PHE A 170 -0.55 0.82 -19.17
C PHE A 170 0.48 1.32 -20.19
N PRO A 171 0.05 1.93 -21.30
CA PRO A 171 0.98 2.51 -22.27
C PRO A 171 1.83 3.59 -21.58
N GLY A 172 3.15 3.53 -21.80
CA GLY A 172 4.09 4.47 -21.18
C GLY A 172 4.41 4.22 -19.69
N GLN A 173 3.94 3.10 -19.12
CA GLN A 173 4.19 2.69 -17.76
C GLN A 173 4.48 1.17 -17.66
N ILE A 174 5.38 0.67 -18.49
CA ILE A 174 5.56 -0.78 -18.70
C ILE A 174 6.11 -1.46 -17.44
N GLY A 175 7.16 -0.92 -16.85
CA GLY A 175 7.75 -1.46 -15.62
C GLY A 175 6.82 -1.31 -14.42
N TYR A 176 6.21 -0.14 -14.27
CA TYR A 176 5.23 0.11 -13.22
C TYR A 176 4.01 -0.81 -13.34
N GLY A 177 3.35 -0.81 -14.51
CA GLY A 177 2.13 -1.58 -14.73
C GLY A 177 2.35 -3.08 -14.61
N THR A 178 3.45 -3.64 -15.18
CA THR A 178 3.77 -5.06 -15.03
C THR A 178 4.01 -5.43 -13.57
N SER A 179 4.66 -4.58 -12.79
CA SER A 179 4.86 -4.81 -11.36
C SER A 179 3.56 -4.82 -10.55
N LYS A 180 2.60 -3.95 -10.90
CA LYS A 180 1.27 -3.92 -10.27
C LYS A 180 0.38 -5.07 -10.73
N ALA A 181 0.45 -5.49 -11.98
CA ALA A 181 -0.22 -6.70 -12.46
C ALA A 181 0.29 -7.96 -11.73
N ALA A 182 1.60 -8.04 -11.48
CA ALA A 182 2.18 -9.12 -10.67
C ALA A 182 1.65 -9.10 -9.22
N LEU A 183 1.48 -7.92 -8.62
CA LEU A 183 0.88 -7.77 -7.28
C LEU A 183 -0.58 -8.24 -7.22
N GLU A 184 -1.38 -8.00 -8.27
CA GLU A 184 -2.74 -8.50 -8.37
C GLU A 184 -2.80 -10.03 -8.51
N ALA A 185 -1.92 -10.60 -9.33
CA ALA A 185 -1.79 -12.05 -9.46
C ALA A 185 -1.38 -12.68 -8.10
N PHE A 186 -0.42 -12.08 -7.42
CA PHE A 186 0.00 -12.49 -6.07
C PHE A 186 -1.16 -12.40 -5.07
N THR A 187 -1.96 -11.34 -5.10
CA THR A 187 -3.13 -11.18 -4.20
C THR A 187 -4.05 -12.39 -4.25
N ARG A 188 -4.37 -12.87 -5.47
CA ARG A 188 -5.23 -14.05 -5.66
C ARG A 188 -4.57 -15.34 -5.17
N ALA A 189 -3.29 -15.53 -5.48
CA ALA A 189 -2.54 -16.71 -5.05
C ALA A 189 -2.41 -16.79 -3.53
N ALA A 190 -1.98 -15.69 -2.90
CA ALA A 190 -1.82 -15.61 -1.44
C ALA A 190 -3.15 -15.80 -0.69
N ALA A 191 -4.27 -15.31 -1.25
CA ALA A 191 -5.60 -15.52 -0.67
C ALA A 191 -5.95 -17.00 -0.58
N LEU A 192 -5.61 -17.78 -1.61
CA LEU A 192 -5.84 -19.24 -1.62
C LEU A 192 -4.90 -19.97 -0.66
N ASP A 193 -3.61 -19.65 -0.68
CA ASP A 193 -2.61 -20.30 0.18
C ASP A 193 -2.85 -20.05 1.67
N LEU A 194 -3.38 -18.87 2.02
CA LEU A 194 -3.58 -18.47 3.41
C LEU A 194 -5.01 -18.68 3.92
N ALA A 195 -5.94 -19.10 3.08
CA ALA A 195 -7.35 -19.27 3.43
C ALA A 195 -7.57 -20.20 4.63
N ALA A 196 -6.83 -21.31 4.72
CA ALA A 196 -6.94 -22.27 5.82
C ALA A 196 -6.55 -21.67 7.19
N SER A 197 -5.72 -20.62 7.22
CA SER A 197 -5.37 -19.89 8.45
C SER A 197 -6.38 -18.77 8.79
N GLY A 198 -7.39 -18.55 7.96
CA GLY A 198 -8.33 -17.44 8.08
C GLY A 198 -7.78 -16.10 7.60
N THR A 199 -6.52 -16.03 7.17
CA THR A 199 -5.90 -14.80 6.67
C THR A 199 -6.54 -14.38 5.34
N ARG A 200 -6.98 -13.12 5.26
CA ARG A 200 -7.57 -12.56 4.04
C ARG A 200 -6.55 -11.70 3.31
N VAL A 201 -6.52 -11.81 1.99
CA VAL A 201 -5.64 -10.99 1.14
C VAL A 201 -6.47 -10.40 0.01
N ASN A 202 -6.57 -9.08 -0.05
CA ASN A 202 -7.29 -8.36 -1.09
C ASN A 202 -6.45 -7.21 -1.64
N ALA A 203 -6.89 -6.62 -2.73
CA ALA A 203 -6.30 -5.40 -3.27
C ALA A 203 -7.36 -4.34 -3.53
N VAL A 204 -6.95 -3.07 -3.48
CA VAL A 204 -7.65 -1.95 -4.09
C VAL A 204 -6.89 -1.50 -5.33
N ALA A 205 -7.60 -1.09 -6.38
CA ALA A 205 -7.02 -0.55 -7.60
C ALA A 205 -7.51 0.89 -7.79
N PRO A 206 -6.74 1.89 -7.31
CA PRO A 206 -7.05 3.28 -7.50
C PRO A 206 -7.04 3.69 -8.98
N GLY A 207 -7.94 4.60 -9.35
CA GLY A 207 -7.84 5.39 -10.57
C GLY A 207 -7.02 6.66 -10.36
N PRO A 208 -7.28 7.73 -11.14
CA PRO A 208 -6.64 9.02 -10.93
C PRO A 208 -6.99 9.62 -9.57
N VAL A 209 -6.01 9.74 -8.68
CA VAL A 209 -6.13 10.28 -7.30
C VAL A 209 -5.19 11.46 -7.12
N GLN A 210 -5.65 12.51 -6.45
CA GLN A 210 -4.88 13.72 -6.17
C GLN A 210 -3.85 13.48 -5.05
N THR A 211 -2.70 13.01 -5.41
CA THR A 211 -1.57 12.76 -4.51
C THR A 211 -0.38 13.68 -4.75
N GLY A 212 -0.57 14.69 -5.60
CA GLY A 212 0.50 15.55 -6.11
C GLY A 212 1.09 15.09 -7.44
N TRP A 213 0.69 13.93 -7.99
CA TRP A 213 1.11 13.46 -9.32
C TRP A 213 0.39 14.19 -10.46
N ILE A 214 -0.84 14.66 -10.21
CA ILE A 214 -1.64 15.38 -11.19
C ILE A 214 -1.37 16.87 -10.99
N GLY A 215 -0.62 17.47 -11.94
CA GLY A 215 -0.39 18.91 -11.93
C GLY A 215 -1.69 19.69 -12.04
N ALA A 216 -1.73 20.89 -11.47
CA ALA A 216 -2.92 21.73 -11.48
C ALA A 216 -3.44 22.04 -12.90
N ASP A 217 -2.54 22.12 -13.87
CA ASP A 217 -2.80 22.32 -15.30
C ASP A 217 -3.51 21.13 -15.98
N ARG A 218 -3.44 19.93 -15.38
CA ARG A 218 -4.02 18.70 -15.94
C ARG A 218 -5.28 18.21 -15.23
N ILE A 219 -5.69 18.86 -14.16
CA ILE A 219 -6.85 18.41 -13.34
C ILE A 219 -8.12 18.33 -14.18
N ASP A 220 -8.41 19.32 -15.02
CA ASP A 220 -9.63 19.33 -15.84
C ASP A 220 -9.59 18.27 -16.95
N GLU A 221 -8.42 17.99 -17.53
CA GLU A 221 -8.21 16.91 -18.49
C GLU A 221 -8.49 15.55 -17.84
N VAL A 222 -7.92 15.31 -16.66
CA VAL A 222 -8.12 14.06 -15.91
C VAL A 222 -9.56 13.90 -15.44
N ARG A 223 -10.19 14.99 -14.96
CA ARG A 223 -11.61 15.00 -14.60
C ARG A 223 -12.51 14.58 -15.76
N ALA A 224 -12.20 14.99 -16.97
CA ALA A 224 -13.02 14.70 -18.15
C ALA A 224 -13.06 13.21 -18.52
N ILE A 225 -12.05 12.43 -18.12
CA ILE A 225 -11.97 10.98 -18.40
C ILE A 225 -12.49 10.11 -17.24
N VAL A 226 -12.81 10.69 -16.09
CA VAL A 226 -13.38 9.97 -14.94
C VAL A 226 -14.90 10.08 -14.97
N PRO A 227 -15.65 8.97 -15.13
CA PRO A 227 -17.13 8.99 -15.25
C PRO A 227 -17.85 9.68 -14.09
N MET A 228 -17.32 9.61 -12.85
CA MET A 228 -17.89 10.33 -11.71
C MET A 228 -17.61 11.83 -11.71
N GLY A 229 -16.93 12.37 -12.74
CA GLY A 229 -16.75 13.81 -12.96
C GLY A 229 -15.80 14.51 -11.99
N ARG A 230 -15.00 13.76 -11.24
CA ARG A 230 -13.96 14.31 -10.36
C ARG A 230 -12.73 13.41 -10.29
N VAL A 231 -11.60 14.01 -9.97
CA VAL A 231 -10.42 13.26 -9.55
C VAL A 231 -10.73 12.65 -8.15
N GLY A 232 -10.22 11.45 -7.88
CA GLY A 232 -10.32 10.84 -6.56
C GLY A 232 -9.46 11.57 -5.53
N GLU A 233 -9.86 11.53 -4.28
CA GLU A 233 -9.06 11.98 -3.15
C GLU A 233 -8.43 10.78 -2.44
N PRO A 234 -7.31 10.95 -1.73
CA PRO A 234 -6.67 9.87 -0.96
C PRO A 234 -7.64 9.16 0.00
N GLU A 235 -8.60 9.88 0.55
CA GLU A 235 -9.63 9.39 1.45
C GLU A 235 -10.59 8.39 0.77
N ASP A 236 -10.91 8.57 -0.52
CA ASP A 236 -11.71 7.60 -1.28
C ASP A 236 -11.08 6.21 -1.28
N ILE A 237 -9.74 6.15 -1.34
CA ILE A 237 -8.98 4.90 -1.30
C ILE A 237 -8.87 4.37 0.12
N ALA A 238 -8.63 5.25 1.09
CA ALA A 238 -8.49 4.89 2.50
C ALA A 238 -9.75 4.21 3.03
N ASP A 239 -10.93 4.72 2.70
CA ASP A 239 -12.22 4.13 3.09
C ASP A 239 -12.38 2.71 2.57
N ALA A 240 -12.02 2.46 1.32
CA ALA A 240 -12.07 1.12 0.73
C ALA A 240 -11.07 0.15 1.39
N VAL A 241 -9.86 0.63 1.75
CA VAL A 241 -8.84 -0.15 2.46
C VAL A 241 -9.34 -0.52 3.86
N VAL A 242 -9.88 0.44 4.62
CA VAL A 242 -10.46 0.18 5.96
C VAL A 242 -11.62 -0.81 5.86
N PHE A 243 -12.51 -0.68 4.88
CA PHE A 243 -13.58 -1.65 4.65
C PHE A 243 -13.04 -3.06 4.42
N LEU A 244 -12.06 -3.23 3.52
CA LEU A 244 -11.48 -4.54 3.22
C LEU A 244 -10.73 -5.14 4.42
N ALA A 245 -10.14 -4.32 5.28
CA ALA A 245 -9.50 -4.77 6.50
C ALA A 245 -10.51 -5.13 7.60
N SER A 246 -11.69 -4.52 7.60
CA SER A 246 -12.69 -4.62 8.65
C SER A 246 -13.39 -5.99 8.73
N ARG A 247 -14.10 -6.21 9.83
CA ARG A 247 -14.96 -7.38 10.07
C ARG A 247 -16.11 -7.50 9.05
N GLN A 248 -16.54 -6.40 8.43
CA GLN A 248 -17.57 -6.39 7.39
C GLN A 248 -17.12 -7.15 6.13
N ALA A 249 -15.81 -7.16 5.85
CA ALA A 249 -15.22 -7.88 4.71
C ALA A 249 -14.77 -9.32 5.05
N ARG A 250 -15.20 -9.91 6.17
CA ARG A 250 -14.75 -11.23 6.64
C ARG A 250 -14.96 -12.40 5.68
N TRP A 251 -15.80 -12.22 4.66
CA TRP A 251 -16.07 -13.22 3.60
C TRP A 251 -15.53 -12.79 2.23
N ILE A 252 -14.62 -11.78 2.22
CA ILE A 252 -14.01 -11.24 1.00
C ILE A 252 -12.51 -11.53 1.06
N THR A 253 -12.01 -12.33 0.11
CA THR A 253 -10.58 -12.61 -0.08
C THR A 253 -10.28 -12.86 -1.56
N GLY A 254 -9.07 -12.59 -2.02
CA GLY A 254 -8.61 -12.75 -3.39
C GLY A 254 -9.17 -11.72 -4.38
N GLN A 255 -9.80 -10.64 -3.90
CA GLN A 255 -10.45 -9.65 -4.76
C GLN A 255 -9.54 -8.46 -5.05
N VAL A 256 -9.72 -7.87 -6.24
CA VAL A 256 -9.16 -6.57 -6.64
C VAL A 256 -10.35 -5.62 -6.82
N LEU A 257 -10.53 -4.74 -5.85
CA LEU A 257 -11.61 -3.76 -5.85
C LEU A 257 -11.17 -2.50 -6.60
N GLN A 258 -11.86 -2.18 -7.70
CA GLN A 258 -11.62 -0.93 -8.43
C GLN A 258 -12.18 0.25 -7.62
N VAL A 259 -11.34 1.23 -7.30
CA VAL A 259 -11.71 2.47 -6.60
C VAL A 259 -11.26 3.64 -7.48
N ALA A 260 -11.96 3.80 -8.61
CA ALA A 260 -11.49 4.60 -9.75
C ALA A 260 -12.53 5.59 -10.28
N GLY A 261 -13.69 5.75 -9.63
CA GLY A 261 -14.75 6.62 -10.12
C GLY A 261 -15.31 6.23 -11.51
N GLY A 262 -15.15 4.95 -11.89
CA GLY A 262 -15.54 4.42 -13.20
C GLY A 262 -14.45 4.54 -14.27
N HIS A 263 -13.27 5.11 -13.97
CA HIS A 263 -12.15 5.15 -14.90
C HIS A 263 -11.65 3.73 -15.22
N ALA A 264 -11.32 3.47 -16.47
CA ALA A 264 -10.75 2.20 -16.98
C ALA A 264 -11.56 0.94 -16.63
N LEU A 265 -12.90 1.02 -16.67
CA LEU A 265 -13.79 -0.13 -16.52
C LEU A 265 -13.76 -1.07 -17.74
#